data_8d68892c8b0554a7bbf388cddb3f6015
#
_entry.id   8d68892c8b0554a7bbf388cddb3f6015
#
_cell.length_a   1.000
_cell.length_b   1.000
_cell.length_c   1.000
_cell.angle_alpha   90.00
_cell.angle_beta   90.00
_cell.angle_gamma   90.00
#
_symmetry.space_group_name_H-M   'P 1'
#
loop_
_entity.id
_entity.type
_entity.pdbx_description
1 polymer ?
#
loop_
_entity_poly.entity_id
_entity_poly.type
_entity_poly.pdbx_seq_one_letter_code
_entity_poly.pdbx_strand_id
1 'polypeptide(L)'
;MMAQIKKRERNAIFQSLRAGVVPRIGLQHIQVGRKDEINAILDDLGQIKDNGATVRFIIGQYGSGKSFFLNLSRQVALEKRFVVVQADITPDRRLYATGGQARALYAELMHNMATRAKPEGGALASVVERWVSDLDYRLRQDGKGDDEIVRAITQELRSLQDLVHGYDFATVIGRYYEGFQHGDEPLMSSALRWLSGGYETKTEARMDLGVRMIIGDSDIYDYFKVWASFVRMAGYSGLLVNLDEMGVLSHRLSNTQARNTNYEMILRIVNDCLQGNVSGIGFIFAGTDEFFSDPRRGIASYEALASRLRENEFAIHGLKDFSRPVIRLENLTAEDLFVLFHNIRKVFAMGDASAYLIPDEGVTQFMEYCSGILGAEFYQTPRDAVKRFVGLLSVLEQNPEARWEELISRPSATPSSRGEEEGQTVTGDDELRAFRL
;
A
#
# COMPACT_ATOMS: atom_id res chain seq x y z
N MET A 1 -1.52 -25.37 11.69
CA MET A 1 -1.89 -25.86 10.34
C MET A 1 -1.39 -24.84 9.35
N MET A 2 -0.53 -25.21 8.39
CA MET A 2 -0.16 -24.31 7.29
C MET A 2 -1.38 -24.09 6.39
N ALA A 3 -1.65 -22.86 6.02
CA ALA A 3 -2.78 -22.53 5.15
C ALA A 3 -2.60 -23.22 3.79
N GLN A 4 -3.65 -23.88 3.31
CA GLN A 4 -3.65 -24.54 2.00
C GLN A 4 -3.47 -23.48 0.91
N ILE A 5 -2.48 -23.66 0.03
CA ILE A 5 -2.19 -22.77 -1.08
C ILE A 5 -3.29 -22.93 -2.14
N LYS A 6 -3.98 -21.84 -2.46
CA LYS A 6 -5.02 -21.84 -3.49
C LYS A 6 -4.42 -21.57 -4.87
N LYS A 7 -4.98 -22.16 -5.93
CA LYS A 7 -4.54 -21.95 -7.32
C LYS A 7 -4.51 -20.46 -7.70
N ARG A 8 -5.50 -19.67 -7.23
CA ARG A 8 -5.55 -18.22 -7.46
C ARG A 8 -4.35 -17.50 -6.82
N GLU A 9 -3.98 -17.87 -5.58
CA GLU A 9 -2.83 -17.28 -4.87
C GLU A 9 -1.52 -17.62 -5.57
N ARG A 10 -1.32 -18.91 -5.93
CA ARG A 10 -0.17 -19.35 -6.75
C ARG A 10 -0.02 -18.49 -8.01
N ASN A 11 -1.09 -18.40 -8.81
CA ASN A 11 -1.04 -17.68 -10.08
C ASN A 11 -0.72 -16.18 -9.87
N ALA A 12 -1.36 -15.52 -8.90
CA ALA A 12 -1.11 -14.12 -8.59
C ALA A 12 0.34 -13.88 -8.12
N ILE A 13 0.87 -14.75 -7.25
CA ILE A 13 2.26 -14.68 -6.79
C ILE A 13 3.21 -14.78 -7.99
N PHE A 14 3.07 -15.80 -8.83
CA PHE A 14 4.01 -16.03 -9.93
C PHE A 14 3.90 -14.97 -11.02
N GLN A 15 2.70 -14.49 -11.34
CA GLN A 15 2.52 -13.39 -12.28
C GLN A 15 3.24 -12.11 -11.80
N SER A 16 3.08 -11.79 -10.53
CA SER A 16 3.74 -10.61 -9.92
C SER A 16 5.25 -10.77 -9.85
N LEU A 17 5.75 -11.90 -9.36
CA LEU A 17 7.19 -12.16 -9.22
C LEU A 17 7.91 -12.18 -10.58
N ARG A 18 7.29 -12.73 -11.63
CA ARG A 18 7.82 -12.67 -13.01
C ARG A 18 7.98 -11.23 -13.50
N ALA A 19 7.01 -10.38 -13.20
CA ALA A 19 7.07 -8.95 -13.52
C ALA A 19 8.03 -8.16 -12.59
N GLY A 20 8.53 -8.79 -11.53
CA GLY A 20 9.36 -8.14 -10.51
C GLY A 20 8.58 -7.15 -9.64
N VAL A 21 7.26 -7.34 -9.48
CA VAL A 21 6.41 -6.55 -8.59
C VAL A 21 5.95 -7.39 -7.40
N VAL A 22 5.50 -6.71 -6.36
CA VAL A 22 5.00 -7.38 -5.15
C VAL A 22 3.59 -7.90 -5.38
N PRO A 23 3.29 -9.19 -5.09
CA PRO A 23 1.93 -9.70 -5.17
C PRO A 23 1.03 -9.04 -4.14
N ARG A 24 -0.25 -8.85 -4.48
CA ARG A 24 -1.24 -8.29 -3.56
C ARG A 24 -1.90 -9.32 -2.66
N ILE A 25 -1.87 -10.60 -3.03
CA ILE A 25 -2.45 -11.73 -2.30
C ILE A 25 -1.43 -12.86 -2.17
N GLY A 26 -1.55 -13.66 -1.11
CA GLY A 26 -0.69 -14.83 -0.88
C GLY A 26 0.68 -14.50 -0.29
N LEU A 27 0.92 -13.27 0.19
CA LEU A 27 2.19 -12.84 0.79
C LEU A 27 2.62 -13.74 1.95
N GLN A 28 1.66 -14.24 2.73
CA GLN A 28 1.91 -15.15 3.85
C GLN A 28 2.65 -16.44 3.46
N HIS A 29 2.59 -16.83 2.19
CA HIS A 29 3.28 -18.04 1.70
C HIS A 29 4.74 -17.81 1.33
N ILE A 30 5.13 -16.56 1.06
CA ILE A 30 6.50 -16.18 0.64
C ILE A 30 7.18 -15.22 1.60
N GLN A 31 6.54 -14.93 2.74
CA GLN A 31 7.12 -14.11 3.78
C GLN A 31 8.32 -14.82 4.42
N VAL A 32 9.41 -14.07 4.61
CA VAL A 32 10.61 -14.51 5.33
C VAL A 32 11.15 -13.38 6.21
N GLY A 33 11.70 -13.72 7.36
CA GLY A 33 12.20 -12.74 8.32
C GLY A 33 11.11 -11.77 8.82
N ARG A 34 11.52 -10.60 9.23
CA ARG A 34 10.64 -9.45 9.57
C ARG A 34 9.66 -9.68 10.72
N LYS A 35 9.90 -10.68 11.57
CA LYS A 35 8.99 -11.02 12.66
C LYS A 35 8.83 -9.87 13.64
N ASP A 36 9.95 -9.24 14.01
CA ASP A 36 9.96 -8.16 15.00
C ASP A 36 9.31 -6.89 14.45
N GLU A 37 9.60 -6.58 13.17
CA GLU A 37 9.01 -5.44 12.47
C GLU A 37 7.48 -5.61 12.32
N ILE A 38 7.01 -6.83 12.04
CA ILE A 38 5.56 -7.14 11.98
C ILE A 38 4.92 -7.07 13.37
N ASN A 39 5.61 -7.52 14.42
CA ASN A 39 5.11 -7.38 15.78
C ASN A 39 4.94 -5.90 16.16
N ALA A 40 5.90 -5.04 15.77
CA ALA A 40 5.76 -3.59 15.98
C ALA A 40 4.53 -3.01 15.26
N ILE A 41 4.23 -3.46 14.03
CA ILE A 41 2.99 -3.05 13.34
C ILE A 41 1.74 -3.59 14.05
N LEU A 42 1.78 -4.80 14.59
CA LEU A 42 0.66 -5.36 15.36
C LEU A 42 0.40 -4.56 16.64
N ASP A 43 1.43 -4.11 17.33
CA ASP A 43 1.32 -3.24 18.50
C ASP A 43 0.74 -1.88 18.13
N ASP A 44 1.20 -1.29 17.02
CA ASP A 44 0.64 -0.05 16.48
C ASP A 44 -0.86 -0.19 16.16
N LEU A 45 -1.26 -1.27 15.50
CA LEU A 45 -2.67 -1.54 15.22
C LEU A 45 -3.48 -1.71 16.51
N GLY A 46 -2.88 -2.27 17.56
CA GLY A 46 -3.48 -2.31 18.91
C GLY A 46 -3.74 -0.91 19.45
N GLN A 47 -2.74 -0.02 19.42
CA GLN A 47 -2.87 1.37 19.87
C GLN A 47 -3.96 2.14 19.10
N ILE A 48 -3.99 2.00 17.76
CA ILE A 48 -5.01 2.66 16.93
C ILE A 48 -6.40 2.17 17.29
N LYS A 49 -6.58 0.86 17.45
CA LYS A 49 -7.86 0.25 17.87
C LYS A 49 -8.32 0.80 19.22
N ASP A 50 -7.39 1.01 20.15
CA ASP A 50 -7.65 1.56 21.49
C ASP A 50 -7.74 3.09 21.53
N ASN A 51 -8.10 3.69 20.41
CA ASN A 51 -8.32 5.12 20.23
C ASN A 51 -7.03 5.97 20.26
N GLY A 52 -5.85 5.38 20.00
CA GLY A 52 -4.61 6.09 19.78
C GLY A 52 -4.37 6.43 18.32
N ALA A 53 -3.17 6.94 18.05
CA ALA A 53 -2.65 7.14 16.70
C ALA A 53 -1.20 6.72 16.63
N THR A 54 -0.74 6.30 15.44
CA THR A 54 0.64 5.88 15.22
C THR A 54 1.20 6.44 13.93
N VAL A 55 2.52 6.59 13.88
CA VAL A 55 3.23 6.96 12.67
C VAL A 55 4.52 6.15 12.57
N ARG A 56 4.76 5.56 11.38
CA ARG A 56 5.96 4.78 11.08
C ARG A 56 6.62 5.23 9.80
N PHE A 57 7.94 5.19 9.80
CA PHE A 57 8.79 5.40 8.64
C PHE A 57 9.54 4.11 8.37
N ILE A 58 9.22 3.45 7.26
CA ILE A 58 9.86 2.21 6.81
C ILE A 58 10.99 2.61 5.86
N ILE A 59 12.21 2.55 6.35
CA ILE A 59 13.40 3.02 5.64
C ILE A 59 14.26 1.82 5.25
N GLY A 60 14.84 1.85 4.06
CA GLY A 60 15.76 0.81 3.61
C GLY A 60 16.20 1.05 2.16
N GLN A 61 17.24 0.34 1.75
CA GLN A 61 17.82 0.42 0.41
C GLN A 61 16.78 0.06 -0.68
N TYR A 62 17.08 0.44 -1.92
CA TYR A 62 16.30 -0.02 -3.06
C TYR A 62 16.34 -1.54 -3.13
N GLY A 63 15.18 -2.18 -3.25
CA GLY A 63 15.10 -3.64 -3.29
C GLY A 63 15.04 -4.35 -1.91
N SER A 64 15.19 -3.66 -0.78
CA SER A 64 15.14 -4.24 0.57
C SER A 64 13.77 -4.82 0.98
N GLY A 65 12.75 -4.70 0.12
CA GLY A 65 11.42 -5.25 0.38
C GLY A 65 10.44 -4.29 1.06
N LYS A 66 10.65 -2.97 1.01
CA LYS A 66 9.74 -1.95 1.58
C LYS A 66 8.30 -2.11 1.11
N SER A 67 8.08 -2.14 -0.21
CA SER A 67 6.73 -2.32 -0.78
C SER A 67 6.11 -3.68 -0.41
N PHE A 68 6.94 -4.73 -0.27
CA PHE A 68 6.49 -6.03 0.25
C PHE A 68 6.02 -5.89 1.71
N PHE A 69 6.79 -5.20 2.54
CA PHE A 69 6.47 -4.97 3.95
C PHE A 69 5.20 -4.11 4.11
N LEU A 70 5.02 -3.07 3.28
CA LEU A 70 3.79 -2.27 3.26
C LEU A 70 2.57 -3.14 2.91
N ASN A 71 2.67 -3.98 1.89
CA ASN A 71 1.57 -4.86 1.50
C ASN A 71 1.29 -5.93 2.58
N LEU A 72 2.32 -6.41 3.26
CA LEU A 72 2.16 -7.32 4.40
C LEU A 72 1.48 -6.63 5.58
N SER A 73 1.90 -5.41 5.93
CA SER A 73 1.27 -4.58 6.96
C SER A 73 -0.19 -4.29 6.62
N ARG A 74 -0.49 -4.00 5.35
CA ARG A 74 -1.86 -3.85 4.84
C ARG A 74 -2.67 -5.13 5.05
N GLN A 75 -2.15 -6.29 4.68
CA GLN A 75 -2.84 -7.57 4.86
C GLN A 75 -3.17 -7.84 6.34
N VAL A 76 -2.20 -7.63 7.23
CA VAL A 76 -2.37 -7.78 8.69
C VAL A 76 -3.44 -6.82 9.22
N ALA A 77 -3.43 -5.56 8.78
CA ALA A 77 -4.43 -4.58 9.17
C ALA A 77 -5.84 -4.96 8.70
N LEU A 78 -6.00 -5.45 7.47
CA LEU A 78 -7.28 -5.93 6.94
C LEU A 78 -7.83 -7.10 7.76
N GLU A 79 -6.98 -8.06 8.17
CA GLU A 79 -7.38 -9.17 9.04
C GLU A 79 -7.81 -8.69 10.44
N LYS A 80 -7.23 -7.60 10.92
CA LYS A 80 -7.61 -6.91 12.17
C LYS A 80 -8.80 -5.97 12.01
N ARG A 81 -9.50 -6.01 10.86
CA ARG A 81 -10.71 -5.22 10.55
C ARG A 81 -10.45 -3.71 10.43
N PHE A 82 -9.26 -3.31 10.02
CA PHE A 82 -8.99 -1.93 9.63
C PHE A 82 -9.51 -1.64 8.22
N VAL A 83 -9.80 -0.38 7.96
CA VAL A 83 -9.83 0.17 6.61
C VAL A 83 -8.42 0.63 6.27
N VAL A 84 -7.92 0.25 5.10
CA VAL A 84 -6.57 0.62 4.64
C VAL A 84 -6.68 1.40 3.34
N VAL A 85 -6.00 2.53 3.27
CA VAL A 85 -5.80 3.30 2.04
C VAL A 85 -4.31 3.34 1.71
N GLN A 86 -3.96 3.16 0.44
CA GLN A 86 -2.56 3.06 0.02
C GLN A 86 -2.35 3.72 -1.34
N ALA A 87 -1.27 4.51 -1.46
CA ALA A 87 -0.84 5.11 -2.71
C ALA A 87 0.66 5.33 -2.74
N ASP A 88 1.21 5.45 -3.97
CA ASP A 88 2.58 5.86 -4.19
C ASP A 88 2.64 7.38 -4.37
N ILE A 89 3.61 8.01 -3.73
CA ILE A 89 3.94 9.42 -3.96
C ILE A 89 4.56 9.55 -5.36
N THR A 90 4.07 10.52 -6.11
CA THR A 90 4.60 10.87 -7.43
C THR A 90 4.74 12.39 -7.56
N PRO A 91 5.39 12.93 -8.60
CA PRO A 91 5.38 14.38 -8.82
C PRO A 91 3.98 14.99 -8.89
N ASP A 92 3.00 14.21 -9.36
CA ASP A 92 1.60 14.63 -9.54
C ASP A 92 0.68 14.21 -8.38
N ARG A 93 1.19 13.49 -7.38
CA ARG A 93 0.48 13.04 -6.17
C ARG A 93 1.34 13.27 -4.95
N ARG A 94 1.05 14.32 -4.19
CA ARG A 94 1.86 14.77 -3.04
C ARG A 94 0.99 15.09 -1.84
N LEU A 95 1.59 15.08 -0.66
CA LEU A 95 0.88 15.41 0.59
C LEU A 95 0.45 16.88 0.66
N TYR A 96 1.20 17.77 0.04
CA TYR A 96 0.88 19.19 -0.06
C TYR A 96 1.20 19.71 -1.47
N ALA A 97 0.27 20.45 -2.03
CA ALA A 97 0.42 21.15 -3.30
C ALA A 97 -0.68 22.24 -3.42
N THR A 98 -0.65 23.01 -4.51
CA THR A 98 -1.66 24.06 -4.79
C THR A 98 -2.25 23.93 -6.21
N GLY A 99 -1.88 22.90 -6.95
CA GLY A 99 -2.28 22.67 -8.34
C GLY A 99 -3.03 21.36 -8.56
N GLY A 100 -3.74 20.85 -7.54
CA GLY A 100 -4.53 19.63 -7.63
C GLY A 100 -3.78 18.34 -7.28
N GLN A 101 -2.47 18.40 -7.01
CA GLN A 101 -1.69 17.17 -6.78
C GLN A 101 -1.96 16.53 -5.42
N ALA A 102 -2.31 17.31 -4.39
CA ALA A 102 -2.68 16.73 -3.10
C ALA A 102 -4.08 16.11 -3.17
N ARG A 103 -5.03 16.75 -3.86
CA ARG A 103 -6.33 16.17 -4.18
C ARG A 103 -6.19 14.89 -5.01
N ALA A 104 -5.27 14.85 -5.97
CA ALA A 104 -5.01 13.65 -6.77
C ALA A 104 -4.47 12.50 -5.91
N LEU A 105 -3.61 12.78 -4.91
CA LEU A 105 -3.18 11.78 -3.93
C LEU A 105 -4.37 11.27 -3.11
N TYR A 106 -5.21 12.18 -2.63
CA TYR A 106 -6.40 11.80 -1.87
C TYR A 106 -7.34 10.91 -2.71
N ALA A 107 -7.63 11.30 -3.95
CA ALA A 107 -8.49 10.52 -4.83
C ALA A 107 -7.94 9.10 -5.09
N GLU A 108 -6.63 8.97 -5.28
CA GLU A 108 -5.98 7.68 -5.43
C GLU A 108 -6.09 6.82 -4.16
N LEU A 109 -5.88 7.43 -2.98
CA LEU A 109 -6.06 6.75 -1.70
C LEU A 109 -7.50 6.25 -1.50
N MET A 110 -8.49 7.07 -1.86
CA MET A 110 -9.90 6.69 -1.76
C MET A 110 -10.28 5.60 -2.78
N HIS A 111 -9.73 5.67 -4.00
CA HIS A 111 -9.90 4.62 -5.01
C HIS A 111 -9.32 3.28 -4.53
N ASN A 112 -8.17 3.30 -3.90
CA ASN A 112 -7.47 2.12 -3.37
C ASN A 112 -7.95 1.72 -1.96
N MET A 113 -9.00 2.37 -1.42
CA MET A 113 -9.55 2.00 -0.11
C MET A 113 -9.92 0.53 -0.08
N ALA A 114 -9.42 -0.18 0.93
CA ALA A 114 -9.57 -1.61 1.07
C ALA A 114 -10.13 -1.99 2.44
N THR A 115 -10.88 -3.07 2.45
CA THR A 115 -11.38 -3.74 3.65
C THR A 115 -11.10 -5.24 3.54
N ARG A 116 -11.30 -5.99 4.62
CA ARG A 116 -11.18 -7.46 4.58
C ARG A 116 -12.08 -8.09 3.51
N ALA A 117 -13.27 -7.54 3.26
CA ALA A 117 -14.21 -8.03 2.25
C ALA A 117 -13.80 -7.65 0.82
N LYS A 118 -13.14 -6.49 0.65
CA LYS A 118 -12.61 -6.00 -0.62
C LYS A 118 -11.12 -5.67 -0.48
N PRO A 119 -10.26 -6.68 -0.42
CA PRO A 119 -8.83 -6.48 -0.15
C PRO A 119 -8.07 -5.87 -1.33
N GLU A 120 -8.65 -5.86 -2.52
CA GLU A 120 -7.97 -5.36 -3.74
C GLU A 120 -8.16 -3.86 -3.96
N GLY A 121 -9.06 -3.21 -3.21
CA GLY A 121 -9.41 -1.81 -3.33
C GLY A 121 -10.88 -1.60 -3.71
N GLY A 122 -11.28 -0.34 -3.96
CA GLY A 122 -12.65 0.02 -4.34
C GLY A 122 -13.69 -0.19 -3.24
N ALA A 123 -13.27 -0.16 -1.97
CA ALA A 123 -14.16 -0.42 -0.84
C ALA A 123 -14.92 0.82 -0.35
N LEU A 124 -14.67 2.02 -0.89
CA LEU A 124 -15.26 3.28 -0.41
C LEU A 124 -16.79 3.19 -0.32
N ALA A 125 -17.46 2.82 -1.40
CA ALA A 125 -18.90 2.65 -1.43
C ALA A 125 -19.38 1.64 -0.38
N SER A 126 -18.69 0.49 -0.25
CA SER A 126 -19.05 -0.55 0.70
C SER A 126 -18.87 -0.15 2.17
N VAL A 127 -17.93 0.75 2.47
CA VAL A 127 -17.74 1.31 3.82
C VAL A 127 -18.91 2.22 4.18
N VAL A 128 -19.33 3.10 3.25
CA VAL A 128 -20.46 4.00 3.45
C VAL A 128 -21.76 3.21 3.55
N GLU A 129 -22.01 2.33 2.59
CA GLU A 129 -23.22 1.48 2.54
C GLU A 129 -23.37 0.62 3.80
N ARG A 130 -22.27 0.05 4.28
CA ARG A 130 -22.30 -0.74 5.52
C ARG A 130 -22.79 0.08 6.70
N TRP A 131 -22.24 1.29 6.91
CA TRP A 131 -22.66 2.14 8.01
C TRP A 131 -24.14 2.51 7.91
N VAL A 132 -24.56 2.93 6.71
CA VAL A 132 -25.95 3.30 6.42
C VAL A 132 -26.88 2.13 6.66
N SER A 133 -26.60 0.96 6.08
CA SER A 133 -27.45 -0.23 6.19
C SER A 133 -27.52 -0.78 7.62
N ASP A 134 -26.38 -0.83 8.33
CA ASP A 134 -26.33 -1.32 9.72
C ASP A 134 -27.12 -0.40 10.64
N LEU A 135 -27.07 0.92 10.41
CA LEU A 135 -27.80 1.91 11.21
C LEU A 135 -29.31 1.89 10.90
N ASP A 136 -29.69 1.91 9.62
CA ASP A 136 -31.08 1.80 9.18
C ASP A 136 -31.75 0.52 9.73
N TYR A 137 -31.06 -0.63 9.59
CA TYR A 137 -31.56 -1.89 10.09
C TYR A 137 -31.79 -1.88 11.62
N ARG A 138 -30.85 -1.37 12.41
CA ARG A 138 -31.00 -1.27 13.88
C ARG A 138 -32.19 -0.40 14.27
N LEU A 139 -32.31 0.77 13.65
CA LEU A 139 -33.38 1.73 13.98
C LEU A 139 -34.75 1.22 13.59
N ARG A 140 -34.89 0.48 12.48
CA ARG A 140 -36.14 -0.19 12.09
C ARG A 140 -36.50 -1.33 13.05
N GLN A 141 -35.52 -2.08 13.53
CA GLN A 141 -35.76 -3.10 14.56
C GLN A 141 -36.26 -2.49 15.88
N ASP A 142 -35.82 -1.28 16.22
CA ASP A 142 -36.29 -0.50 17.37
C ASP A 142 -37.69 0.14 17.13
N GLY A 143 -38.34 -0.13 15.98
CA GLY A 143 -39.67 0.34 15.62
C GLY A 143 -39.72 1.79 15.18
N LYS A 144 -38.61 2.42 14.81
CA LYS A 144 -38.56 3.82 14.34
C LYS A 144 -39.07 3.94 12.91
N GLY A 145 -39.85 5.00 12.67
CA GLY A 145 -40.30 5.40 11.33
C GLY A 145 -39.22 6.18 10.57
N ASP A 146 -39.45 6.38 9.27
CA ASP A 146 -38.44 6.99 8.38
C ASP A 146 -37.95 8.36 8.86
N ASP A 147 -38.83 9.25 9.32
CA ASP A 147 -38.46 10.57 9.85
C ASP A 147 -37.60 10.49 11.13
N GLU A 148 -37.83 9.48 11.95
CA GLU A 148 -37.05 9.25 13.17
C GLU A 148 -35.67 8.69 12.83
N ILE A 149 -35.58 7.86 11.78
CA ILE A 149 -34.32 7.32 11.30
C ILE A 149 -33.46 8.44 10.71
N VAL A 150 -34.01 9.33 9.89
CA VAL A 150 -33.28 10.50 9.35
C VAL A 150 -32.72 11.37 10.49
N ARG A 151 -33.53 11.62 11.52
CA ARG A 151 -33.09 12.37 12.71
C ARG A 151 -31.98 11.67 13.47
N ALA A 152 -32.09 10.36 13.66
CA ALA A 152 -31.07 9.56 14.33
C ALA A 152 -29.76 9.54 13.55
N ILE A 153 -29.78 9.38 12.23
CA ILE A 153 -28.60 9.45 11.37
C ILE A 153 -27.92 10.82 11.50
N THR A 154 -28.71 11.91 11.42
CA THR A 154 -28.19 13.26 11.62
C THR A 154 -27.56 13.42 13.01
N GLN A 155 -28.14 12.83 14.04
CA GLN A 155 -27.60 12.86 15.40
C GLN A 155 -26.29 12.08 15.53
N GLU A 156 -26.21 10.88 14.97
CA GLU A 156 -24.96 10.08 14.94
C GLU A 156 -23.81 10.83 14.24
N LEU A 157 -24.11 11.49 13.12
CA LEU A 157 -23.13 12.26 12.35
C LEU A 157 -22.69 13.56 13.04
N ARG A 158 -23.37 14.01 14.11
CA ARG A 158 -22.96 15.23 14.84
C ARG A 158 -21.55 15.16 15.40
N SER A 159 -21.11 13.98 15.83
CA SER A 159 -19.76 13.78 16.35
C SER A 159 -18.66 14.08 15.31
N LEU A 160 -18.99 13.99 14.02
CA LEU A 160 -18.07 14.36 12.92
C LEU A 160 -18.02 15.89 12.73
N GLN A 161 -19.10 16.62 13.06
CA GLN A 161 -19.21 18.05 12.78
C GLN A 161 -18.25 18.89 13.65
N ASP A 162 -17.77 18.35 14.76
CA ASP A 162 -16.73 18.97 15.58
C ASP A 162 -15.34 18.95 14.93
N LEU A 163 -15.17 18.10 13.90
CA LEU A 163 -13.94 18.02 13.14
C LEU A 163 -13.94 19.05 11.99
N VAL A 164 -12.76 19.54 11.64
CA VAL A 164 -12.59 20.41 10.48
C VAL A 164 -13.13 19.67 9.24
N HIS A 165 -13.98 20.32 8.45
CA HIS A 165 -14.71 19.76 7.30
C HIS A 165 -15.74 18.65 7.62
N GLY A 166 -15.94 18.34 8.89
CA GLY A 166 -16.87 17.29 9.31
C GLY A 166 -18.34 17.61 8.97
N TYR A 167 -18.73 18.90 8.93
CA TYR A 167 -20.08 19.30 8.57
C TYR A 167 -20.45 18.93 7.12
N ASP A 168 -19.61 19.31 6.14
CA ASP A 168 -19.85 18.96 4.74
C ASP A 168 -19.80 17.44 4.53
N PHE A 169 -18.88 16.75 5.16
CA PHE A 169 -18.79 15.29 5.11
C PHE A 169 -20.08 14.64 5.66
N ALA A 170 -20.55 15.06 6.81
CA ALA A 170 -21.79 14.57 7.41
C ALA A 170 -23.02 14.83 6.51
N THR A 171 -23.05 16.03 5.88
CA THR A 171 -24.09 16.38 4.90
C THR A 171 -24.08 15.42 3.72
N VAL A 172 -22.91 15.12 3.17
CA VAL A 172 -22.77 14.19 2.02
C VAL A 172 -23.18 12.77 2.39
N ILE A 173 -22.81 12.29 3.59
CA ILE A 173 -23.28 10.98 4.08
C ILE A 173 -24.82 10.99 4.23
N GLY A 174 -25.39 12.09 4.71
CA GLY A 174 -26.87 12.26 4.78
C GLY A 174 -27.54 12.20 3.41
N ARG A 175 -26.92 12.82 2.37
CA ARG A 175 -27.39 12.73 0.97
C ARG A 175 -27.27 11.31 0.42
N TYR A 176 -26.20 10.60 0.75
CA TYR A 176 -26.09 9.19 0.39
C TYR A 176 -27.21 8.36 0.99
N TYR A 177 -27.55 8.60 2.27
CA TYR A 177 -28.67 7.90 2.94
C TYR A 177 -30.01 8.24 2.29
N GLU A 178 -30.27 9.50 1.95
CA GLU A 178 -31.48 9.93 1.23
C GLU A 178 -31.63 9.18 -0.11
N GLY A 179 -30.54 9.10 -0.89
CA GLY A 179 -30.50 8.30 -2.11
C GLY A 179 -30.73 6.81 -1.86
N PHE A 180 -30.14 6.26 -0.80
CA PHE A 180 -30.34 4.87 -0.39
C PHE A 180 -31.81 4.55 -0.05
N GLN A 181 -32.46 5.44 0.68
CA GLN A 181 -33.86 5.31 1.10
C GLN A 181 -34.84 5.33 -0.09
N HIS A 182 -34.60 6.19 -1.07
CA HIS A 182 -35.48 6.39 -2.22
C HIS A 182 -35.08 5.61 -3.47
N GLY A 183 -33.96 4.86 -3.43
CA GLY A 183 -33.41 4.19 -4.61
C GLY A 183 -32.85 5.16 -5.66
N ASP A 184 -32.42 6.37 -5.24
CA ASP A 184 -31.84 7.39 -6.11
C ASP A 184 -30.33 7.12 -6.29
N GLU A 185 -30.00 6.26 -7.25
CA GLU A 185 -28.62 5.93 -7.59
C GLU A 185 -27.77 7.14 -8.05
N PRO A 186 -28.28 8.10 -8.84
CA PRO A 186 -27.56 9.33 -9.16
C PRO A 186 -27.14 10.13 -7.93
N LEU A 187 -27.99 10.27 -6.93
CA LEU A 187 -27.67 10.99 -5.69
C LEU A 187 -26.60 10.22 -4.87
N MET A 188 -26.72 8.90 -4.76
CA MET A 188 -25.69 8.07 -4.11
C MET A 188 -24.33 8.16 -4.83
N SER A 189 -24.35 8.13 -6.16
CA SER A 189 -23.14 8.26 -7.00
C SER A 189 -22.48 9.63 -6.83
N SER A 190 -23.27 10.70 -6.78
CA SER A 190 -22.78 12.06 -6.53
C SER A 190 -22.13 12.18 -5.14
N ALA A 191 -22.73 11.57 -4.12
CA ALA A 191 -22.15 11.53 -2.77
C ALA A 191 -20.81 10.79 -2.75
N LEU A 192 -20.72 9.60 -3.36
CA LEU A 192 -19.48 8.85 -3.46
C LEU A 192 -18.40 9.57 -4.27
N ARG A 193 -18.79 10.26 -5.34
CA ARG A 193 -17.90 11.11 -6.13
C ARG A 193 -17.31 12.24 -5.28
N TRP A 194 -18.11 12.88 -4.43
CA TRP A 194 -17.62 13.90 -3.52
C TRP A 194 -16.66 13.31 -2.48
N LEU A 195 -17.02 12.20 -1.83
CA LEU A 195 -16.20 11.52 -0.84
C LEU A 195 -14.86 11.04 -1.38
N SER A 196 -14.79 10.75 -2.68
CA SER A 196 -13.53 10.37 -3.35
C SER A 196 -12.69 11.57 -3.84
N GLY A 197 -13.15 12.82 -3.64
CA GLY A 197 -12.45 14.01 -4.14
C GLY A 197 -12.64 14.25 -5.64
N GLY A 198 -13.69 13.69 -6.24
CA GLY A 198 -13.96 13.73 -7.68
C GLY A 198 -14.64 15.01 -8.22
N TYR A 199 -14.96 15.97 -7.36
CA TYR A 199 -15.49 17.27 -7.81
C TYR A 199 -14.36 18.27 -8.07
N GLU A 200 -14.44 18.97 -9.20
CA GLU A 200 -13.48 20.01 -9.55
C GLU A 200 -13.96 21.41 -9.17
N THR A 201 -15.27 21.63 -9.14
CA THR A 201 -15.87 22.93 -8.83
C THR A 201 -16.88 22.85 -7.70
N LYS A 202 -16.90 23.90 -6.86
CA LYS A 202 -17.88 24.05 -5.78
C LYS A 202 -19.32 24.23 -6.32
N THR A 203 -19.45 24.79 -7.52
CA THR A 203 -20.76 25.01 -8.17
C THR A 203 -21.41 23.67 -8.49
N GLU A 204 -20.68 22.74 -9.08
CA GLU A 204 -21.17 21.40 -9.41
C GLU A 204 -21.57 20.64 -8.14
N ALA A 205 -20.70 20.60 -7.12
CA ALA A 205 -21.00 19.94 -5.85
C ALA A 205 -22.24 20.55 -5.15
N ARG A 206 -22.43 21.87 -5.28
CA ARG A 206 -23.61 22.55 -4.73
C ARG A 206 -24.90 22.17 -5.48
N MET A 207 -24.84 22.04 -6.80
CA MET A 207 -26.02 21.64 -7.58
C MET A 207 -26.42 20.19 -7.28
N ASP A 208 -25.44 19.29 -7.19
CA ASP A 208 -25.70 17.85 -7.03
C ASP A 208 -26.06 17.48 -5.59
N LEU A 209 -25.40 18.09 -4.59
CA LEU A 209 -25.44 17.67 -3.18
C LEU A 209 -25.87 18.77 -2.21
N GLY A 210 -25.97 20.02 -2.65
CA GLY A 210 -26.25 21.17 -1.78
C GLY A 210 -25.07 21.58 -0.87
N VAL A 211 -23.88 21.01 -1.03
CA VAL A 211 -22.69 21.36 -0.24
C VAL A 211 -21.94 22.54 -0.82
N ARG A 212 -21.23 23.28 0.04
CA ARG A 212 -20.51 24.50 -0.36
C ARG A 212 -19.02 24.30 -0.55
N MET A 213 -18.49 23.18 -0.05
CA MET A 213 -17.08 22.87 -0.11
C MET A 213 -16.86 21.61 -0.93
N ILE A 214 -15.67 21.51 -1.50
CA ILE A 214 -15.14 20.31 -2.13
C ILE A 214 -13.81 19.97 -1.45
N ILE A 215 -13.37 18.75 -1.58
CA ILE A 215 -12.07 18.31 -1.05
C ILE A 215 -10.97 18.95 -1.90
N GLY A 216 -10.23 19.87 -1.31
CA GLY A 216 -9.14 20.62 -1.95
C GLY A 216 -7.76 20.15 -1.50
N ASP A 217 -6.73 20.73 -2.11
CA ASP A 217 -5.33 20.41 -1.82
C ASP A 217 -4.91 20.68 -0.37
N SER A 218 -5.49 21.71 0.27
CA SER A 218 -5.17 22.09 1.65
C SER A 218 -5.79 21.18 2.70
N ASP A 219 -6.81 20.40 2.32
CA ASP A 219 -7.78 19.86 3.26
C ASP A 219 -7.59 18.33 3.48
N ILE A 220 -6.77 17.67 2.66
CA ILE A 220 -6.69 16.22 2.61
C ILE A 220 -6.36 15.57 3.95
N TYR A 221 -5.47 16.19 4.74
CA TYR A 221 -5.12 15.67 6.06
C TYR A 221 -6.28 15.74 7.05
N ASP A 222 -7.06 16.82 7.00
CA ASP A 222 -8.21 16.97 7.88
C ASP A 222 -9.33 15.98 7.47
N TYR A 223 -9.48 15.68 6.20
CA TYR A 223 -10.38 14.61 5.75
C TYR A 223 -9.92 13.19 6.18
N PHE A 224 -8.64 12.92 6.31
CA PHE A 224 -8.21 11.64 6.90
C PHE A 224 -8.67 11.49 8.34
N LYS A 225 -8.68 12.57 9.13
CA LYS A 225 -9.21 12.56 10.51
C LYS A 225 -10.71 12.28 10.52
N VAL A 226 -11.46 12.90 9.62
CA VAL A 226 -12.90 12.65 9.48
C VAL A 226 -13.15 11.19 9.08
N TRP A 227 -12.40 10.66 8.10
CA TRP A 227 -12.49 9.26 7.71
C TRP A 227 -12.14 8.29 8.86
N ALA A 228 -11.12 8.59 9.66
CA ALA A 228 -10.75 7.76 10.81
C ALA A 228 -11.91 7.64 11.80
N SER A 229 -12.60 8.74 12.08
CA SER A 229 -13.80 8.74 12.93
C SER A 229 -14.94 7.97 12.26
N PHE A 230 -15.22 8.23 10.99
CA PHE A 230 -16.33 7.59 10.27
C PHE A 230 -16.17 6.07 10.12
N VAL A 231 -14.97 5.58 9.78
CA VAL A 231 -14.75 4.13 9.65
C VAL A 231 -14.94 3.41 11.00
N ARG A 232 -14.64 4.06 12.11
CA ARG A 232 -14.91 3.52 13.43
C ARG A 232 -16.42 3.47 13.73
N MET A 233 -17.16 4.50 13.35
CA MET A 233 -18.63 4.50 13.40
C MET A 233 -19.22 3.35 12.55
N ALA A 234 -18.59 3.04 11.40
CA ALA A 234 -18.96 1.90 10.55
C ALA A 234 -18.47 0.53 11.10
N GLY A 235 -17.97 0.48 12.34
CA GLY A 235 -17.60 -0.75 13.04
C GLY A 235 -16.27 -1.35 12.63
N TYR A 236 -15.38 -0.57 12.00
CA TYR A 236 -13.99 -0.95 11.75
C TYR A 236 -13.09 -0.54 12.92
N SER A 237 -11.91 -1.16 13.01
CA SER A 237 -10.96 -0.92 14.09
C SER A 237 -10.24 0.43 14.00
N GLY A 238 -10.18 1.03 12.80
CA GLY A 238 -9.52 2.31 12.52
C GLY A 238 -9.14 2.43 11.05
N LEU A 239 -8.44 3.51 10.71
CA LEU A 239 -7.91 3.82 9.38
C LEU A 239 -6.38 3.69 9.38
N LEU A 240 -5.83 2.96 8.41
CA LEU A 240 -4.40 2.90 8.13
C LEU A 240 -4.10 3.55 6.78
N VAL A 241 -3.21 4.54 6.77
CA VAL A 241 -2.78 5.27 5.56
C VAL A 241 -1.35 4.86 5.23
N ASN A 242 -1.16 4.16 4.12
CA ASN A 242 0.15 3.73 3.63
C ASN A 242 0.59 4.58 2.45
N LEU A 243 1.77 5.18 2.53
CA LEU A 243 2.37 5.97 1.47
C LEU A 243 3.74 5.40 1.11
N ASP A 244 3.87 4.93 -0.13
CA ASP A 244 5.14 4.43 -0.66
C ASP A 244 5.83 5.48 -1.53
N GLU A 245 7.05 5.19 -1.96
CA GLU A 245 7.87 6.03 -2.84
C GLU A 245 8.12 7.46 -2.30
N MET A 246 8.27 7.59 -0.99
CA MET A 246 8.53 8.90 -0.35
C MET A 246 9.81 9.57 -0.87
N GLY A 247 10.74 8.81 -1.43
CA GLY A 247 11.95 9.32 -2.10
C GLY A 247 11.68 10.33 -3.22
N VAL A 248 10.50 10.28 -3.82
CA VAL A 248 10.07 11.26 -4.85
C VAL A 248 10.08 12.68 -4.30
N LEU A 249 9.72 12.89 -3.03
CA LEU A 249 9.72 14.21 -2.41
C LEU A 249 11.13 14.82 -2.34
N SER A 250 12.16 14.01 -2.10
CA SER A 250 13.54 14.47 -2.01
C SER A 250 14.20 14.64 -3.38
N HIS A 251 14.04 13.65 -4.28
CA HIS A 251 14.84 13.56 -5.49
C HIS A 251 14.16 14.13 -6.74
N ARG A 252 12.82 14.04 -6.84
CA ARG A 252 12.09 14.48 -8.03
C ARG A 252 11.44 15.86 -7.89
N LEU A 253 11.33 16.42 -6.68
CA LEU A 253 10.91 17.80 -6.50
C LEU A 253 12.12 18.72 -6.54
N SER A 254 12.31 19.39 -7.68
CA SER A 254 13.40 20.36 -7.86
C SER A 254 13.22 21.62 -7.02
N ASN A 255 11.98 22.06 -6.81
CA ASN A 255 11.63 23.23 -6.02
C ASN A 255 11.76 22.96 -4.51
N THR A 256 12.67 23.67 -3.83
CA THR A 256 12.90 23.55 -2.38
C THR A 256 11.69 23.90 -1.56
N GLN A 257 10.92 24.93 -1.94
CA GLN A 257 9.71 25.31 -1.22
C GLN A 257 8.66 24.20 -1.28
N ALA A 258 8.41 23.63 -2.47
CA ALA A 258 7.49 22.53 -2.65
C ALA A 258 7.92 21.28 -1.82
N ARG A 259 9.20 21.02 -1.69
CA ARG A 259 9.75 19.97 -0.84
C ARG A 259 9.51 20.26 0.65
N ASN A 260 9.87 21.45 1.10
CA ASN A 260 9.73 21.84 2.50
C ASN A 260 8.28 21.86 2.97
N THR A 261 7.33 22.31 2.14
CA THR A 261 5.91 22.29 2.50
C THR A 261 5.36 20.85 2.62
N ASN A 262 5.89 19.88 1.85
CA ASN A 262 5.56 18.47 2.06
C ASN A 262 6.18 17.94 3.37
N TYR A 263 7.42 18.32 3.71
CA TYR A 263 8.02 17.95 5.00
C TYR A 263 7.30 18.59 6.19
N GLU A 264 6.81 19.81 6.05
CA GLU A 264 5.97 20.47 7.04
C GLU A 264 4.65 19.73 7.26
N MET A 265 4.00 19.25 6.19
CA MET A 265 2.81 18.41 6.30
C MET A 265 3.11 17.09 7.02
N ILE A 266 4.22 16.42 6.69
CA ILE A 266 4.66 15.22 7.40
C ILE A 266 4.92 15.52 8.87
N LEU A 267 5.58 16.64 9.19
CA LEU A 267 5.83 17.07 10.57
C LEU A 267 4.51 17.30 11.33
N ARG A 268 3.51 17.91 10.70
CA ARG A 268 2.18 18.09 11.29
C ARG A 268 1.56 16.72 11.64
N ILE A 269 1.58 15.76 10.72
CA ILE A 269 1.09 14.40 10.94
C ILE A 269 1.84 13.74 12.11
N VAL A 270 3.17 13.80 12.11
CA VAL A 270 4.03 13.21 13.16
C VAL A 270 3.69 13.82 14.52
N ASN A 271 3.62 15.16 14.62
CA ASN A 271 3.30 15.83 15.87
C ASN A 271 1.90 15.46 16.36
N ASP A 272 0.90 15.47 15.49
CA ASP A 272 -0.49 15.14 15.87
C ASP A 272 -0.60 13.70 16.38
N CYS A 273 0.09 12.74 15.75
CA CYS A 273 0.12 11.35 16.21
C CYS A 273 0.84 11.20 17.56
N LEU A 274 2.02 11.83 17.72
CA LEU A 274 2.83 11.69 18.92
C LEU A 274 2.24 12.44 20.14
N GLN A 275 1.47 13.50 19.90
CA GLN A 275 0.84 14.32 20.95
C GLN A 275 -0.58 13.84 21.29
N GLY A 276 -1.14 12.88 20.55
CA GLY A 276 -2.50 12.40 20.77
C GLY A 276 -3.59 13.38 20.29
N ASN A 277 -3.27 14.29 19.37
CA ASN A 277 -4.22 15.22 18.79
C ASN A 277 -5.15 14.58 17.76
N VAL A 278 -4.86 13.34 17.38
CA VAL A 278 -5.66 12.53 16.46
C VAL A 278 -5.84 11.13 17.03
N SER A 279 -6.88 10.43 16.62
CA SER A 279 -7.20 9.08 17.13
C SER A 279 -7.78 8.19 16.05
N GLY A 280 -7.65 6.87 16.23
CA GLY A 280 -8.19 5.88 15.33
C GLY A 280 -7.52 5.83 13.96
N ILE A 281 -6.30 6.37 13.83
CA ILE A 281 -5.56 6.48 12.57
C ILE A 281 -4.09 6.11 12.73
N GLY A 282 -3.55 5.45 11.71
CA GLY A 282 -2.11 5.20 11.60
C GLY A 282 -1.57 5.61 10.23
N PHE A 283 -0.32 6.06 10.20
CA PHE A 283 0.40 6.39 8.97
C PHE A 283 1.66 5.56 8.84
N ILE A 284 1.88 4.98 7.66
CA ILE A 284 3.14 4.31 7.30
C ILE A 284 3.70 4.98 6.06
N PHE A 285 4.89 5.57 6.18
CA PHE A 285 5.65 6.18 5.11
C PHE A 285 6.82 5.27 4.73
N ALA A 286 6.93 4.85 3.47
CA ALA A 286 8.07 4.05 3.02
C ALA A 286 8.98 4.85 2.09
N GLY A 287 10.27 4.82 2.39
CA GLY A 287 11.27 5.59 1.64
C GLY A 287 12.66 4.93 1.65
N THR A 288 13.56 5.48 0.83
CA THR A 288 14.95 5.04 0.77
C THR A 288 15.78 5.67 1.88
N ASP A 289 16.98 5.12 2.13
CA ASP A 289 17.93 5.73 3.04
C ASP A 289 18.30 7.16 2.63
N GLU A 290 18.41 7.43 1.33
CA GLU A 290 18.65 8.76 0.80
C GLU A 290 17.52 9.75 1.13
N PHE A 291 16.25 9.31 1.02
CA PHE A 291 15.11 10.14 1.43
C PHE A 291 15.23 10.56 2.90
N PHE A 292 15.72 9.66 3.75
CA PHE A 292 15.82 9.90 5.19
C PHE A 292 17.07 10.72 5.54
N SER A 293 18.24 10.33 5.05
CA SER A 293 19.55 10.78 5.53
C SER A 293 20.24 11.87 4.71
N ASP A 294 19.79 12.16 3.46
CA ASP A 294 20.42 13.21 2.64
C ASP A 294 20.29 14.58 3.30
N PRO A 295 21.45 15.21 3.68
CA PRO A 295 21.43 16.50 4.39
C PRO A 295 21.03 17.68 3.50
N ARG A 296 20.92 17.49 2.18
CA ARG A 296 20.57 18.56 1.23
C ARG A 296 19.09 18.51 0.82
N ARG A 297 18.53 17.32 0.69
CA ARG A 297 17.20 17.12 0.11
C ARG A 297 16.31 16.17 0.89
N GLY A 298 16.88 15.26 1.69
CA GLY A 298 16.17 14.30 2.52
C GLY A 298 15.51 14.93 3.75
N ILE A 299 14.91 14.11 4.58
CA ILE A 299 14.34 14.51 5.87
C ILE A 299 15.38 15.20 6.74
N ALA A 300 16.65 14.76 6.68
CA ALA A 300 17.76 15.35 7.42
C ALA A 300 17.98 16.83 7.09
N SER A 301 17.53 17.31 5.93
CA SER A 301 17.59 18.75 5.55
C SER A 301 16.55 19.61 6.25
N TYR A 302 15.53 19.02 6.87
CA TYR A 302 14.45 19.71 7.57
C TYR A 302 14.52 19.40 9.08
N GLU A 303 15.27 20.21 9.80
CA GLU A 303 15.69 19.97 11.20
C GLU A 303 14.53 19.63 12.14
N ALA A 304 13.40 20.32 12.03
CA ALA A 304 12.24 20.09 12.86
C ALA A 304 11.68 18.66 12.73
N LEU A 305 11.62 18.11 11.51
CA LEU A 305 11.18 16.75 11.27
C LEU A 305 12.28 15.73 11.64
N ALA A 306 13.53 16.02 11.27
CA ALA A 306 14.67 15.17 11.61
C ALA A 306 14.80 14.94 13.12
N SER A 307 14.56 15.98 13.94
CA SER A 307 14.60 15.84 15.39
C SER A 307 13.52 14.92 15.96
N ARG A 308 12.32 14.86 15.34
CA ARG A 308 11.21 13.98 15.75
C ARG A 308 11.46 12.54 15.37
N LEU A 309 12.22 12.32 14.30
CA LEU A 309 12.52 11.01 13.74
C LEU A 309 13.91 10.48 14.12
N ARG A 310 14.57 11.13 15.07
CA ARG A 310 15.90 10.67 15.52
C ARG A 310 15.81 9.27 16.09
N GLU A 311 16.66 8.40 15.58
CA GLU A 311 16.79 7.03 16.05
C GLU A 311 17.41 6.96 17.45
N ASN A 312 17.24 5.84 18.14
CA ASN A 312 17.78 5.65 19.45
C ASN A 312 19.30 5.38 19.35
N GLU A 313 20.12 6.20 20.02
CA GLU A 313 21.58 6.06 20.04
C GLU A 313 22.09 4.77 20.72
N PHE A 314 21.22 4.12 21.50
CA PHE A 314 21.52 2.84 22.16
C PHE A 314 21.15 1.62 21.30
N ALA A 315 20.45 1.81 20.17
CA ALA A 315 20.13 0.75 19.22
C ALA A 315 21.31 0.47 18.28
N ILE A 316 22.40 -0.07 18.85
CA ILE A 316 23.67 -0.41 18.17
C ILE A 316 23.93 -1.91 18.23
N HIS A 317 24.83 -2.42 17.40
CA HIS A 317 25.29 -3.81 17.40
C HIS A 317 24.16 -4.86 17.31
N GLY A 318 23.16 -4.60 16.45
CA GLY A 318 22.04 -5.54 16.23
C GLY A 318 20.90 -5.42 17.25
N LEU A 319 21.00 -4.51 18.22
CA LEU A 319 19.88 -4.17 19.10
C LEU A 319 18.86 -3.35 18.32
N LYS A 320 17.59 -3.74 18.41
CA LYS A 320 16.48 -3.07 17.75
C LYS A 320 15.63 -2.27 18.75
N ASP A 321 15.20 -1.10 18.36
CA ASP A 321 14.25 -0.29 19.12
C ASP A 321 13.06 0.10 18.23
N PHE A 322 11.90 -0.49 18.49
CA PHE A 322 10.65 -0.20 17.78
C PHE A 322 9.75 0.80 18.53
N SER A 323 10.22 1.41 19.62
CA SER A 323 9.49 2.48 20.31
C SER A 323 9.50 3.80 19.54
N ARG A 324 10.50 3.99 18.66
CA ARG A 324 10.64 5.16 17.80
C ARG A 324 9.91 5.00 16.48
N PRO A 325 9.56 6.12 15.80
CA PRO A 325 8.81 6.05 14.53
C PRO A 325 9.54 5.35 13.37
N VAL A 326 10.87 5.28 13.39
CA VAL A 326 11.66 4.75 12.27
C VAL A 326 11.92 3.25 12.45
N ILE A 327 11.60 2.49 11.42
CA ILE A 327 11.95 1.07 11.27
C ILE A 327 12.86 0.94 10.05
N ARG A 328 14.09 0.49 10.25
CA ARG A 328 15.01 0.17 9.15
C ARG A 328 14.80 -1.27 8.71
N LEU A 329 14.54 -1.44 7.42
CA LEU A 329 14.51 -2.78 6.81
C LEU A 329 15.91 -3.11 6.31
N GLU A 330 16.59 -3.93 7.06
CA GLU A 330 17.88 -4.53 6.64
C GLU A 330 17.67 -5.43 5.42
N ASN A 331 18.74 -5.70 4.68
CA ASN A 331 18.71 -6.68 3.60
C ASN A 331 18.43 -8.08 4.16
N LEU A 332 17.84 -8.95 3.34
CA LEU A 332 17.65 -10.34 3.72
C LEU A 332 18.99 -11.04 3.87
N THR A 333 19.12 -11.88 4.90
CA THR A 333 20.31 -12.73 5.10
C THR A 333 20.34 -13.87 4.08
N ALA A 334 21.46 -14.57 3.98
CA ALA A 334 21.56 -15.76 3.13
C ALA A 334 20.54 -16.84 3.56
N GLU A 335 20.33 -16.99 4.87
CA GLU A 335 19.35 -17.90 5.44
C GLU A 335 17.92 -17.49 5.08
N ASP A 336 17.60 -16.19 5.14
CA ASP A 336 16.30 -15.66 4.72
C ASP A 336 16.04 -15.93 3.23
N LEU A 337 17.06 -15.71 2.38
CA LEU A 337 16.95 -15.98 0.94
C LEU A 337 16.75 -17.47 0.66
N PHE A 338 17.47 -18.33 1.38
CA PHE A 338 17.29 -19.79 1.29
C PHE A 338 15.82 -20.18 1.60
N VAL A 339 15.30 -19.68 2.72
CA VAL A 339 13.91 -19.93 3.12
C VAL A 339 12.93 -19.34 2.09
N LEU A 340 13.22 -18.17 1.53
CA LEU A 340 12.39 -17.53 0.48
C LEU A 340 12.30 -18.43 -0.76
N PHE A 341 13.40 -18.95 -1.27
CA PHE A 341 13.39 -19.82 -2.44
C PHE A 341 12.66 -21.14 -2.17
N HIS A 342 12.83 -21.73 -0.99
CA HIS A 342 12.05 -22.89 -0.59
C HIS A 342 10.54 -22.59 -0.53
N ASN A 343 10.16 -21.44 0.01
CA ASN A 343 8.77 -21.01 0.03
C ASN A 343 8.20 -20.80 -1.38
N ILE A 344 8.96 -20.14 -2.27
CA ILE A 344 8.56 -19.94 -3.67
C ILE A 344 8.38 -21.28 -4.37
N ARG A 345 9.32 -22.22 -4.23
CA ARG A 345 9.22 -23.58 -4.76
C ARG A 345 7.98 -24.30 -4.25
N LYS A 346 7.74 -24.23 -2.95
CA LYS A 346 6.56 -24.82 -2.31
C LYS A 346 5.25 -24.23 -2.85
N VAL A 347 5.19 -22.92 -3.04
CA VAL A 347 4.02 -22.26 -3.65
C VAL A 347 3.85 -22.71 -5.09
N PHE A 348 4.95 -22.86 -5.84
CA PHE A 348 4.92 -23.33 -7.23
C PHE A 348 4.26 -24.69 -7.34
N ALA A 349 4.65 -25.61 -6.49
CA ALA A 349 4.11 -26.98 -6.40
C ALA A 349 2.81 -27.10 -5.58
N MET A 350 2.17 -25.98 -5.22
CA MET A 350 0.94 -25.94 -4.41
C MET A 350 1.02 -26.71 -3.09
N GLY A 351 2.23 -26.83 -2.54
CA GLY A 351 2.50 -27.52 -1.27
C GLY A 351 2.78 -29.02 -1.43
N ASP A 352 2.74 -29.57 -2.63
CA ASP A 352 3.06 -30.97 -2.92
C ASP A 352 4.57 -31.15 -3.13
N ALA A 353 5.26 -31.77 -2.17
CA ALA A 353 6.69 -32.01 -2.27
C ALA A 353 7.08 -32.98 -3.41
N SER A 354 6.16 -33.84 -3.84
CA SER A 354 6.42 -34.76 -4.97
C SER A 354 6.46 -34.05 -6.34
N ALA A 355 5.89 -32.82 -6.39
CA ALA A 355 5.87 -31.98 -7.59
C ALA A 355 7.00 -30.93 -7.61
N TYR A 356 8.03 -31.04 -6.75
CA TYR A 356 9.16 -30.15 -6.80
C TYR A 356 10.02 -30.38 -8.03
N LEU A 357 10.17 -29.33 -8.86
CA LEU A 357 10.99 -29.36 -10.07
C LEU A 357 12.49 -29.26 -9.80
N ILE A 358 12.86 -28.81 -8.60
CA ILE A 358 14.25 -28.63 -8.12
C ILE A 358 14.34 -29.21 -6.71
N PRO A 359 15.32 -30.10 -6.41
CA PRO A 359 15.55 -30.61 -5.06
C PRO A 359 16.15 -29.54 -4.14
N ASP A 360 16.33 -29.86 -2.84
CA ASP A 360 16.90 -28.91 -1.86
C ASP A 360 18.34 -28.51 -2.23
N GLU A 361 19.15 -29.47 -2.69
CA GLU A 361 20.52 -29.22 -3.17
C GLU A 361 20.51 -28.26 -4.38
N GLY A 362 19.53 -28.38 -5.27
CA GLY A 362 19.39 -27.50 -6.42
C GLY A 362 19.04 -26.05 -6.04
N VAL A 363 18.32 -25.84 -4.94
CA VAL A 363 18.09 -24.47 -4.42
C VAL A 363 19.42 -23.87 -3.93
N THR A 364 20.24 -24.65 -3.22
CA THR A 364 21.56 -24.20 -2.75
C THR A 364 22.47 -23.86 -3.94
N GLN A 365 22.56 -24.73 -4.94
CA GLN A 365 23.36 -24.47 -6.15
C GLN A 365 22.85 -23.29 -6.95
N PHE A 366 21.54 -23.08 -6.99
CA PHE A 366 20.98 -21.87 -7.60
C PHE A 366 21.40 -20.58 -6.86
N MET A 367 21.46 -20.61 -5.53
CA MET A 367 21.94 -19.47 -4.74
C MET A 367 23.43 -19.19 -5.02
N GLU A 368 24.27 -20.22 -5.09
CA GLU A 368 25.69 -20.11 -5.47
C GLU A 368 25.84 -19.52 -6.87
N TYR A 369 25.07 -20.01 -7.84
CA TYR A 369 25.02 -19.47 -9.19
C TYR A 369 24.63 -17.98 -9.22
N CYS A 370 23.59 -17.58 -8.47
CA CYS A 370 23.19 -16.17 -8.38
C CYS A 370 24.26 -15.30 -7.71
N SER A 371 24.89 -15.80 -6.65
CA SER A 371 25.98 -15.10 -5.97
C SER A 371 27.21 -14.92 -6.88
N GLY A 372 27.51 -15.91 -7.70
CA GLY A 372 28.59 -15.82 -8.69
C GLY A 372 28.33 -14.79 -9.80
N ILE A 373 27.07 -14.61 -10.23
CA ILE A 373 26.70 -13.68 -11.31
C ILE A 373 26.46 -12.26 -10.78
N LEU A 374 25.73 -12.12 -9.68
CA LEU A 374 25.28 -10.84 -9.13
C LEU A 374 26.27 -10.26 -8.13
N GLY A 375 27.23 -11.07 -7.64
CA GLY A 375 28.19 -10.64 -6.63
C GLY A 375 27.50 -10.11 -5.36
N ALA A 376 27.98 -8.97 -4.85
CA ALA A 376 27.40 -8.34 -3.66
C ALA A 376 25.94 -7.90 -3.85
N GLU A 377 25.49 -7.64 -5.08
CA GLU A 377 24.11 -7.23 -5.38
C GLU A 377 23.09 -8.35 -5.13
N PHE A 378 23.52 -9.62 -5.12
CA PHE A 378 22.66 -10.76 -4.81
C PHE A 378 21.95 -10.61 -3.46
N TYR A 379 22.68 -10.15 -2.45
CA TYR A 379 22.14 -9.94 -1.10
C TYR A 379 21.44 -8.58 -0.95
N GLN A 380 21.75 -7.61 -1.82
CA GLN A 380 21.18 -6.27 -1.76
C GLN A 380 19.80 -6.17 -2.46
N THR A 381 19.61 -6.92 -3.53
CA THR A 381 18.39 -6.86 -4.36
C THR A 381 17.79 -8.25 -4.60
N PRO A 382 17.06 -8.82 -3.62
CA PRO A 382 16.42 -10.14 -3.77
C PRO A 382 15.52 -10.24 -5.02
N ARG A 383 15.01 -9.11 -5.52
CA ARG A 383 14.11 -9.03 -6.67
C ARG A 383 14.65 -9.76 -7.90
N ASP A 384 15.92 -9.55 -8.25
CA ASP A 384 16.50 -10.13 -9.47
C ASP A 384 16.75 -11.63 -9.31
N ALA A 385 17.21 -12.06 -8.14
CA ALA A 385 17.36 -13.47 -7.81
C ALA A 385 16.01 -14.20 -7.81
N VAL A 386 14.96 -13.60 -7.24
CA VAL A 386 13.60 -14.13 -7.27
C VAL A 386 13.06 -14.25 -8.69
N LYS A 387 13.25 -13.21 -9.54
CA LYS A 387 12.85 -13.28 -10.96
C LYS A 387 13.55 -14.42 -11.70
N ARG A 388 14.86 -14.59 -11.49
CA ARG A 388 15.63 -15.69 -12.09
C ARG A 388 15.12 -17.05 -11.63
N PHE A 389 14.86 -17.23 -10.32
CA PHE A 389 14.34 -18.48 -9.79
C PHE A 389 12.95 -18.84 -10.34
N VAL A 390 12.06 -17.85 -10.39
CA VAL A 390 10.73 -18.02 -10.98
C VAL A 390 10.82 -18.32 -12.47
N GLY A 391 11.76 -17.69 -13.18
CA GLY A 391 12.08 -17.99 -14.57
C GLY A 391 12.54 -19.45 -14.77
N LEU A 392 13.47 -19.91 -13.93
CA LEU A 392 13.96 -21.29 -13.96
C LEU A 392 12.83 -22.31 -13.74
N LEU A 393 12.01 -22.11 -12.70
CA LEU A 393 10.85 -22.98 -12.44
C LEU A 393 9.86 -22.99 -13.62
N SER A 394 9.67 -21.86 -14.29
CA SER A 394 8.76 -21.77 -15.43
C SER A 394 9.29 -22.50 -16.66
N VAL A 395 10.61 -22.47 -16.89
CA VAL A 395 11.25 -23.22 -17.98
C VAL A 395 11.13 -24.74 -17.73
N LEU A 396 11.41 -25.18 -16.51
CA LEU A 396 11.32 -26.58 -16.11
C LEU A 396 9.87 -27.11 -16.19
N GLU A 397 8.87 -26.30 -15.80
CA GLU A 397 7.45 -26.68 -15.93
C GLU A 397 7.03 -26.93 -17.39
N GLN A 398 7.57 -26.14 -18.31
CA GLN A 398 7.23 -26.22 -19.74
C GLN A 398 8.09 -27.23 -20.52
N ASN A 399 9.22 -27.66 -19.94
CA ASN A 399 10.17 -28.57 -20.59
C ASN A 399 10.54 -29.71 -19.63
N PRO A 400 9.72 -30.75 -19.51
CA PRO A 400 9.95 -31.87 -18.57
C PRO A 400 11.27 -32.64 -18.78
N GLU A 401 11.83 -32.59 -19.98
CA GLU A 401 13.12 -33.21 -20.31
C GLU A 401 14.34 -32.34 -19.92
N ALA A 402 14.11 -31.08 -19.57
CA ALA A 402 15.22 -30.18 -19.20
C ALA A 402 15.71 -30.48 -17.77
N ARG A 403 17.01 -30.53 -17.62
CA ARG A 403 17.65 -30.70 -16.31
C ARG A 403 18.03 -29.35 -15.73
N TRP A 404 17.67 -29.10 -14.48
CA TRP A 404 17.94 -27.83 -13.80
C TRP A 404 19.45 -27.56 -13.69
N GLU A 405 20.29 -28.61 -13.50
CA GLU A 405 21.75 -28.51 -13.44
C GLU A 405 22.34 -27.90 -14.72
N GLU A 406 21.84 -28.28 -15.88
CA GLU A 406 22.29 -27.77 -17.16
C GLU A 406 21.90 -26.29 -17.36
N LEU A 407 20.73 -25.89 -16.84
CA LEU A 407 20.25 -24.53 -16.95
C LEU A 407 21.03 -23.54 -16.08
N ILE A 408 21.44 -23.92 -14.88
CA ILE A 408 22.25 -23.07 -13.98
C ILE A 408 23.75 -23.12 -14.30
N SER A 409 24.24 -24.17 -15.02
CA SER A 409 25.66 -24.28 -15.40
C SER A 409 26.01 -23.49 -16.66
N ARG A 410 25.04 -23.01 -17.44
CA ARG A 410 25.26 -22.18 -18.63
C ARG A 410 25.69 -20.78 -18.19
N PRO A 411 26.84 -20.26 -18.72
CA PRO A 411 27.16 -18.84 -18.54
C PRO A 411 25.99 -18.04 -19.08
N SER A 412 25.43 -17.13 -18.26
CA SER A 412 24.39 -16.23 -18.73
C SER A 412 24.95 -15.45 -19.92
N ALA A 413 24.33 -15.63 -21.11
CA ALA A 413 24.55 -14.73 -22.21
C ALA A 413 24.12 -13.34 -21.71
N THR A 414 25.11 -12.53 -21.38
CA THR A 414 24.90 -11.10 -21.12
C THR A 414 24.17 -10.54 -22.32
N PRO A 415 23.05 -9.82 -22.17
CA PRO A 415 22.54 -9.03 -23.29
C PRO A 415 23.62 -7.98 -23.57
N SER A 416 24.41 -8.22 -24.62
CA SER A 416 25.29 -7.22 -25.15
C SER A 416 24.45 -5.96 -25.40
N SER A 417 24.88 -4.85 -24.79
CA SER A 417 24.48 -3.51 -25.19
C SER A 417 24.39 -3.47 -26.71
N ARG A 418 23.20 -3.39 -27.26
CA ARG A 418 23.03 -3.06 -28.68
C ARG A 418 23.56 -1.65 -28.85
N GLY A 419 24.73 -1.58 -29.44
CA GLY A 419 25.23 -0.38 -30.09
C GLY A 419 24.22 0.08 -31.14
N GLU A 420 24.07 1.35 -31.21
CA GLU A 420 23.42 2.07 -32.30
C GLU A 420 23.95 1.57 -33.63
N GLU A 421 23.14 0.85 -34.39
CA GLU A 421 23.36 0.68 -35.83
C GLU A 421 22.19 1.31 -36.58
N GLU A 422 22.60 2.19 -37.47
CA GLU A 422 21.81 3.00 -38.37
C GLU A 422 20.84 2.18 -39.24
N GLY A 423 19.79 2.88 -39.63
CA GLY A 423 18.66 2.40 -40.37
C GLY A 423 18.92 1.54 -41.62
N GLN A 424 18.11 0.53 -41.72
CA GLN A 424 17.61 0.02 -43.00
C GLN A 424 16.15 -0.35 -42.87
N THR A 425 15.31 0.40 -43.52
CA THR A 425 13.91 0.10 -43.81
C THR A 425 13.80 -1.19 -44.61
N VAL A 426 13.19 -2.20 -44.05
CA VAL A 426 12.67 -3.36 -44.78
C VAL A 426 11.15 -3.42 -44.58
N THR A 427 10.47 -3.11 -45.65
CA THR A 427 9.05 -3.34 -45.87
C THR A 427 8.82 -4.85 -46.01
N GLY A 428 7.96 -5.42 -45.17
CA GLY A 428 7.61 -6.84 -45.26
C GLY A 428 6.26 -7.12 -44.61
N ASP A 429 5.22 -6.97 -45.39
CA ASP A 429 3.77 -7.06 -45.04
C ASP A 429 3.23 -8.49 -45.23
N ASP A 430 4.00 -9.55 -44.96
CA ASP A 430 3.59 -10.92 -45.34
C ASP A 430 3.56 -11.99 -44.22
N GLU A 431 3.92 -11.69 -42.96
CA GLU A 431 3.91 -12.73 -41.90
C GLU A 431 2.67 -12.75 -41.01
N LEU A 432 1.74 -11.81 -41.17
CA LEU A 432 0.52 -11.74 -40.34
C LEU A 432 -0.69 -12.51 -40.87
N ARG A 433 -0.53 -13.32 -41.95
CA ARG A 433 -1.65 -14.08 -42.56
C ARG A 433 -1.80 -15.52 -42.10
N ALA A 434 -0.99 -16.00 -41.18
CA ALA A 434 -0.98 -17.44 -40.78
C ALA A 434 -1.75 -17.79 -39.51
N PHE A 435 -2.46 -16.89 -38.86
CA PHE A 435 -3.34 -17.22 -37.74
C PHE A 435 -4.81 -17.07 -38.13
N ARG A 436 -5.43 -18.16 -38.58
CA ARG A 436 -6.89 -18.32 -38.52
C ARG A 436 -7.21 -19.25 -37.34
N LEU A 437 -8.12 -18.78 -36.48
CA LEU A 437 -8.82 -19.56 -35.45
C LEU A 437 -9.70 -20.65 -36.11
#